data_ee6a5f905ea308a21fc6ebc713a504d5
#
_entry.id   ee6a5f905ea308a21fc6ebc713a504d5
#
_cell.length_a   1.000
_cell.length_b   1.000
_cell.length_c   1.000
_cell.angle_alpha   90.00
_cell.angle_beta   90.00
_cell.angle_gamma   90.00
#
_symmetry.space_group_name_H-M   'P 1'
#
loop_
_entity.id
_entity.type
_entity.pdbx_description
1 polymer ?
#
loop_
_entity_poly.entity_id
_entity_poly.type
_entity_poly.pdbx_seq_one_letter_code
_entity_poly.pdbx_strand_id
1 'polypeptide(L)'
;MPAPVDCGRGGRGREECRGGRDRHRTGRARRGTYGEVHGAHGGRERKHTGVTEATDGQRDVDGGTAGGAVGGAGAPGGREGRAVRGSAAPADGPRPAPEPAAGLRPDVTGARRIVVKVGSSSLTTAAGGLDADRVDALVDVLAKHATGSGGAAAREQREIVLVSSGAIAAGLSPLGLPRRPRDLARQQAAASVGQGLLVARYTASFARYGRRVGQVLLTSDDTSRRAHYRNAYRTLEQLLAMGAVPVVNENDTVATEEIRFGDNDRLAALVAHLVRADLLVLLSDVDGLYDGNPASPGTSRITEVTGPADLEGVEIGSAGSAGVGSGGMVTKVEAARIAAAAGVPVVLASATHAADALAGRRTGTYFHRTGRRAAGRLLWLAHASTPRGALTLDDGAVRAVVQRRMSLLAAGVAGVEGDFAAGDPVELRDGRGVAVARGLVNFDAKEIPQLLGRSTPELARELGPAYEREIVHRDDLVLLDV
;
A
#
# COMPACT_ATOMS: atom_id res chain seq x y z
N MET A 1 -60.03 -12.43 17.71
CA MET A 1 -61.39 -12.24 17.16
C MET A 1 -61.80 -10.80 17.37
N PRO A 2 -62.38 -10.08 16.38
CA PRO A 2 -62.91 -10.60 15.12
C PRO A 2 -62.23 -9.98 13.86
N ALA A 3 -62.32 -10.76 12.81
CA ALA A 3 -62.31 -10.33 11.43
C ALA A 3 -63.77 -10.10 10.99
N PRO A 4 -64.10 -9.90 9.71
CA PRO A 4 -63.57 -9.13 8.61
C PRO A 4 -64.65 -8.23 7.97
N VAL A 5 -64.37 -7.39 6.95
CA VAL A 5 -65.38 -6.97 5.96
C VAL A 5 -64.75 -6.83 4.58
N ASP A 6 -65.38 -7.43 3.67
CA ASP A 6 -65.27 -7.73 2.28
C ASP A 6 -66.04 -6.65 1.42
N CYS A 7 -65.99 -6.80 0.09
CA CYS A 7 -66.74 -6.15 -0.98
C CYS A 7 -66.15 -4.86 -1.54
N GLY A 8 -66.02 -4.67 -2.88
CA GLY A 8 -66.55 -5.38 -4.03
C GLY A 8 -66.23 -4.62 -5.32
N ARG A 9 -66.03 -5.38 -6.35
CA ARG A 9 -66.51 -5.34 -7.72
C ARG A 9 -66.83 -4.01 -8.45
N GLY A 10 -66.39 -4.01 -9.68
CA GLY A 10 -66.97 -3.38 -10.88
C GLY A 10 -65.96 -2.53 -11.64
N GLY A 11 -65.74 -2.60 -12.94
CA GLY A 11 -66.37 -3.24 -14.06
C GLY A 11 -65.73 -2.68 -15.33
N ARG A 12 -65.47 -3.50 -16.26
CA ARG A 12 -65.47 -3.42 -17.72
C ARG A 12 -65.37 -2.06 -18.41
N GLY A 13 -64.50 -2.02 -19.43
CA GLY A 13 -64.51 -1.06 -20.53
C GLY A 13 -63.47 -1.43 -21.58
N ARG A 14 -63.86 -2.19 -22.57
CA ARG A 14 -63.15 -2.39 -23.85
C ARG A 14 -63.35 -1.14 -24.69
N GLU A 15 -62.33 -0.75 -25.45
CA GLU A 15 -62.54 -0.29 -26.87
C GLU A 15 -61.25 -0.39 -27.64
N GLU A 16 -61.40 -1.04 -28.76
CA GLU A 16 -60.50 -1.16 -29.89
C GLU A 16 -60.52 0.13 -30.71
N CYS A 17 -59.44 0.41 -31.43
CA CYS A 17 -59.35 0.98 -32.79
C CYS A 17 -57.89 0.96 -33.25
N ARG A 18 -57.45 0.05 -34.06
CA ARG A 18 -57.30 0.05 -35.56
C ARG A 18 -56.60 1.32 -36.11
N GLY A 19 -55.38 1.10 -36.65
CA GLY A 19 -55.16 1.19 -38.09
C GLY A 19 -54.24 2.33 -38.51
N GLY A 20 -53.18 2.05 -39.24
CA GLY A 20 -52.48 3.07 -40.02
C GLY A 20 -51.12 2.59 -40.55
N ARG A 21 -51.13 2.12 -41.74
CA ARG A 21 -50.05 1.55 -42.55
C ARG A 21 -49.04 2.60 -43.03
N ASP A 22 -47.82 2.10 -43.29
CA ASP A 22 -46.92 2.38 -44.42
C ASP A 22 -46.29 3.77 -44.59
N ARG A 23 -44.98 3.83 -44.57
CA ARG A 23 -44.16 4.10 -45.75
C ARG A 23 -42.66 3.93 -45.53
N HIS A 24 -42.08 3.12 -46.38
CA HIS A 24 -40.67 2.98 -46.71
C HIS A 24 -39.95 4.32 -46.88
N ARG A 25 -38.72 4.41 -46.34
CA ARG A 25 -37.64 5.15 -47.04
C ARG A 25 -36.27 4.57 -46.70
N THR A 26 -35.72 3.95 -47.70
CA THR A 26 -34.32 3.52 -47.87
C THR A 26 -33.37 4.72 -47.78
N GLY A 27 -32.31 4.60 -47.02
CA GLY A 27 -31.23 5.58 -46.94
C GLY A 27 -29.87 4.91 -46.75
N ARG A 28 -29.21 4.72 -47.86
CA ARG A 28 -27.82 4.34 -48.19
C ARG A 28 -26.80 4.49 -47.09
N ALA A 29 -26.07 3.40 -46.89
CA ALA A 29 -24.74 3.32 -46.29
C ALA A 29 -23.72 4.20 -47.06
N ARG A 30 -22.95 5.00 -46.33
CA ARG A 30 -21.69 5.54 -46.83
C ARG A 30 -20.55 4.89 -46.04
N ARG A 31 -19.83 4.02 -46.70
CA ARG A 31 -18.49 3.55 -46.31
C ARG A 31 -17.52 4.71 -46.48
N GLY A 32 -16.87 5.12 -45.42
CA GLY A 32 -15.69 5.97 -45.46
C GLY A 32 -14.45 5.10 -45.44
N THR A 33 -13.78 5.06 -46.55
CA THR A 33 -12.47 4.44 -46.77
C THR A 33 -11.39 5.30 -46.11
N TYR A 34 -10.58 4.71 -45.24
CA TYR A 34 -9.30 5.28 -44.83
C TYR A 34 -8.30 5.08 -45.96
N GLY A 35 -7.81 6.18 -46.50
CA GLY A 35 -6.74 6.20 -47.48
C GLY A 35 -5.39 6.12 -46.79
N GLU A 36 -4.59 5.16 -47.21
CA GLU A 36 -3.16 5.10 -46.99
C GLU A 36 -2.50 6.28 -47.70
N VAL A 37 -1.64 6.99 -46.96
CA VAL A 37 -0.69 7.94 -47.55
C VAL A 37 0.70 7.40 -47.37
N HIS A 38 1.20 6.75 -48.43
CA HIS A 38 2.62 6.57 -48.69
C HIS A 38 3.18 7.90 -49.21
N GLY A 39 4.19 8.40 -48.58
CA GLY A 39 4.99 9.53 -49.03
C GLY A 39 6.47 9.28 -48.73
N ALA A 40 7.17 8.97 -49.79
CA ALA A 40 8.59 8.68 -49.80
C ALA A 40 9.44 9.96 -50.00
N HIS A 41 10.66 9.88 -49.47
CA HIS A 41 11.91 10.51 -49.93
C HIS A 41 12.09 12.04 -49.85
N GLY A 42 13.17 12.40 -49.21
CA GLY A 42 13.85 13.67 -49.37
C GLY A 42 14.99 13.86 -48.39
N GLY A 43 16.12 13.22 -48.64
CA GLY A 43 17.36 13.47 -47.91
C GLY A 43 17.92 14.86 -48.23
N ARG A 44 18.48 15.49 -47.21
CA ARG A 44 19.52 16.52 -47.38
C ARG A 44 20.50 16.45 -46.21
N GLU A 45 21.65 15.87 -46.56
CA GLU A 45 22.93 16.15 -45.87
C GLU A 45 23.19 17.65 -45.85
N ARG A 46 23.63 18.17 -44.74
CA ARG A 46 24.51 19.35 -44.70
C ARG A 46 25.65 19.10 -43.71
N LYS A 47 26.82 19.28 -44.31
CA LYS A 47 28.15 19.10 -43.82
C LYS A 47 28.52 20.11 -42.72
N HIS A 48 29.41 19.64 -41.86
CA HIS A 48 30.46 20.32 -41.14
C HIS A 48 30.77 21.78 -41.45
N THR A 49 30.92 22.60 -40.44
CA THR A 49 32.05 23.51 -40.28
C THR A 49 32.35 23.61 -38.79
N GLY A 50 33.59 23.26 -38.48
CA GLY A 50 34.30 23.48 -37.27
C GLY A 50 34.83 24.91 -37.21
N VAL A 51 35.02 25.39 -36.00
CA VAL A 51 35.92 26.49 -35.63
C VAL A 51 36.48 26.15 -34.26
N THR A 52 37.72 25.72 -34.27
CA THR A 52 38.97 26.14 -33.63
C THR A 52 38.92 26.77 -32.24
N GLU A 53 39.80 26.16 -31.43
CA GLU A 53 40.44 26.58 -30.22
C GLU A 53 40.87 28.06 -30.17
N ALA A 54 40.81 28.62 -28.96
CA ALA A 54 41.76 29.64 -28.55
C ALA A 54 42.05 29.46 -27.06
N THR A 55 43.31 29.16 -26.87
CA THR A 55 44.10 29.11 -25.63
C THR A 55 44.36 30.52 -25.08
N ASP A 56 44.70 30.49 -23.80
CA ASP A 56 45.69 31.34 -23.13
C ASP A 56 45.22 32.60 -22.36
N GLY A 57 45.69 32.66 -21.12
CA GLY A 57 45.62 33.87 -20.29
C GLY A 57 45.86 33.64 -18.79
N GLN A 58 47.00 33.00 -18.51
CA GLN A 58 47.61 32.95 -17.18
C GLN A 58 48.04 34.36 -16.77
N ARG A 59 47.69 34.86 -15.58
CA ARG A 59 48.44 35.92 -14.87
C ARG A 59 48.46 35.65 -13.38
N ASP A 60 49.62 35.23 -12.93
CA ASP A 60 50.12 35.37 -11.58
C ASP A 60 50.28 36.87 -11.25
N VAL A 61 49.99 37.27 -10.03
CA VAL A 61 50.66 38.38 -9.35
C VAL A 61 50.79 38.04 -7.88
N ASP A 62 52.06 37.94 -7.52
CA ASP A 62 52.69 37.87 -6.21
C ASP A 62 52.30 39.00 -5.23
N GLY A 63 52.52 38.73 -3.94
CA GLY A 63 53.27 39.64 -3.10
C GLY A 63 52.60 40.15 -1.82
N GLY A 64 53.23 39.85 -0.69
CA GLY A 64 53.33 40.75 0.41
C GLY A 64 52.89 40.28 1.81
N THR A 65 53.68 39.56 2.45
CA THR A 65 54.45 39.60 3.71
C THR A 65 54.20 40.73 4.70
N ALA A 66 54.35 40.32 5.97
CA ALA A 66 54.71 41.04 7.23
C ALA A 66 53.47 41.27 8.14
N GLY A 67 53.43 40.78 9.39
CA GLY A 67 54.50 40.67 10.40
C GLY A 67 54.09 41.52 11.60
N GLY A 68 54.07 40.97 12.77
CA GLY A 68 53.85 41.76 13.99
C GLY A 68 53.39 40.96 15.19
N ALA A 69 54.36 40.33 15.85
CA ALA A 69 54.23 39.85 17.24
C ALA A 69 54.51 41.00 18.21
N VAL A 70 54.09 40.85 19.46
CA VAL A 70 54.60 41.30 20.78
C VAL A 70 53.38 41.40 21.70
N GLY A 71 53.16 40.65 22.79
CA GLY A 71 54.02 40.51 23.93
C GLY A 71 53.43 41.28 25.11
N GLY A 72 53.19 40.64 26.21
CA GLY A 72 52.90 41.37 27.43
C GLY A 72 52.25 40.54 28.54
N ALA A 73 53.07 40.01 29.37
CA ALA A 73 52.73 39.32 30.63
C ALA A 73 52.29 40.30 31.74
N GLY A 74 51.56 39.82 32.75
CA GLY A 74 51.31 40.57 33.96
C GLY A 74 50.22 39.94 34.86
N ALA A 75 50.61 39.08 35.76
CA ALA A 75 49.92 38.85 37.06
C ALA A 75 50.78 39.59 38.13
N PRO A 76 50.42 39.69 39.44
CA PRO A 76 49.30 39.16 40.22
C PRO A 76 48.68 40.19 41.23
N GLY A 77 47.69 39.83 41.98
CA GLY A 77 47.26 40.61 43.15
C GLY A 77 45.94 40.04 43.78
N GLY A 78 46.10 39.35 44.84
CA GLY A 78 45.06 38.83 45.67
C GLY A 78 44.37 39.81 46.58
N ARG A 79 43.25 39.38 47.14
CA ARG A 79 42.80 39.52 48.55
C ARG A 79 41.35 39.01 48.71
N GLU A 80 41.24 37.97 49.57
CA GLU A 80 40.40 37.87 50.78
C GLU A 80 38.91 38.29 50.62
N GLY A 81 38.00 37.35 50.65
CA GLY A 81 37.44 36.91 51.90
C GLY A 81 36.04 37.49 52.15
N ARG A 82 34.99 36.70 51.81
CA ARG A 82 33.74 36.73 52.61
C ARG A 82 32.94 35.46 52.47
N ALA A 83 32.95 34.66 53.54
CA ALA A 83 32.05 33.54 53.70
C ALA A 83 30.60 34.01 53.75
N VAL A 84 29.74 33.53 52.86
CA VAL A 84 28.28 33.56 53.00
C VAL A 84 27.84 32.11 53.20
N ARG A 85 27.22 31.90 54.34
CA ARG A 85 26.70 30.61 54.81
C ARG A 85 25.71 30.03 53.81
N GLY A 86 25.92 28.75 53.49
CA GLY A 86 25.08 27.96 52.64
C GLY A 86 23.67 27.78 53.15
N SER A 87 22.72 27.97 52.31
CA SER A 87 21.40 27.42 52.39
C SER A 87 21.48 25.99 51.84
N ALA A 88 21.23 24.99 52.67
CA ALA A 88 21.14 23.59 52.26
C ALA A 88 19.95 23.42 51.30
N ALA A 89 20.23 22.98 50.12
CA ALA A 89 19.22 22.45 49.19
C ALA A 89 18.63 21.16 49.78
N PRO A 90 17.32 20.89 49.58
CA PRO A 90 16.72 19.65 50.01
C PRO A 90 17.38 18.48 49.29
N ALA A 91 17.66 17.41 50.01
CA ALA A 91 18.23 16.17 49.54
C ALA A 91 17.39 15.61 48.38
N ASP A 92 17.98 15.49 47.23
CA ASP A 92 17.46 14.71 46.11
C ASP A 92 17.19 13.28 46.64
N GLY A 93 15.91 12.89 46.59
CA GLY A 93 15.53 11.50 46.84
C GLY A 93 16.23 10.61 45.79
N PRO A 94 16.39 9.32 46.06
CA PRO A 94 17.10 8.43 45.17
C PRO A 94 16.46 8.50 43.78
N ARG A 95 17.23 8.95 42.80
CA ARG A 95 16.85 8.83 41.37
C ARG A 95 16.48 7.39 41.13
N PRO A 96 15.29 7.12 40.52
CA PRO A 96 14.99 5.77 40.10
C PRO A 96 16.14 5.28 39.21
N ALA A 97 16.64 4.08 39.56
CA ALA A 97 17.68 3.43 38.76
C ALA A 97 17.25 3.45 37.29
N PRO A 98 18.15 3.73 36.33
CA PRO A 98 17.81 3.64 34.93
C PRO A 98 17.24 2.25 34.67
N GLU A 99 16.02 2.17 34.17
CA GLU A 99 15.44 0.91 33.68
C GLU A 99 16.50 0.21 32.84
N PRO A 100 16.72 -1.11 33.00
CA PRO A 100 17.67 -1.84 32.19
C PRO A 100 17.31 -1.56 30.74
N ALA A 101 18.28 -1.07 29.97
CA ALA A 101 18.10 -0.70 28.57
C ALA A 101 17.36 -1.83 27.86
N ALA A 102 16.07 -1.68 27.63
CA ALA A 102 15.22 -2.68 27.01
C ALA A 102 15.88 -3.04 25.68
N GLY A 103 16.30 -4.30 25.51
CA GLY A 103 17.09 -4.75 24.40
C GLY A 103 16.42 -4.35 23.07
N LEU A 104 17.22 -3.98 22.07
CA LEU A 104 16.74 -3.66 20.73
C LEU A 104 16.09 -4.92 20.12
N ARG A 105 15.11 -4.72 19.26
CA ARG A 105 14.49 -5.79 18.47
C ARG A 105 15.46 -6.26 17.37
N PRO A 106 16.01 -7.51 17.43
CA PRO A 106 17.03 -7.97 16.49
C PRO A 106 16.56 -7.99 15.03
N ASP A 107 15.29 -8.40 14.81
CA ASP A 107 14.70 -8.42 13.47
C ASP A 107 14.62 -7.01 12.85
N VAL A 108 14.45 -5.96 13.65
CA VAL A 108 14.43 -4.59 13.19
C VAL A 108 15.84 -4.06 12.91
N THR A 109 16.77 -4.32 13.82
CA THR A 109 18.16 -3.86 13.66
C THR A 109 18.88 -4.57 12.52
N GLY A 110 18.54 -5.83 12.25
CA GLY A 110 19.08 -6.64 11.15
C GLY A 110 18.37 -6.43 9.81
N ALA A 111 17.24 -5.69 9.77
CA ALA A 111 16.49 -5.48 8.54
C ALA A 111 17.29 -4.65 7.53
N ARG A 112 17.40 -5.14 6.31
CA ARG A 112 18.10 -4.48 5.20
C ARG A 112 17.13 -3.78 4.27
N ARG A 113 16.00 -4.40 3.95
CA ARG A 113 14.93 -3.83 3.12
C ARG A 113 13.70 -3.58 3.98
N ILE A 114 13.30 -2.32 4.07
CA ILE A 114 12.23 -1.87 4.97
C ILE A 114 11.15 -1.18 4.14
N VAL A 115 9.91 -1.61 4.30
CA VAL A 115 8.76 -0.85 3.82
C VAL A 115 8.22 -0.01 4.97
N VAL A 116 8.08 1.29 4.73
CA VAL A 116 7.52 2.23 5.70
C VAL A 116 6.22 2.77 5.13
N LYS A 117 5.13 2.59 5.85
CA LYS A 117 3.83 3.19 5.48
C LYS A 117 3.55 4.39 6.37
N VAL A 118 3.09 5.47 5.77
CA VAL A 118 2.65 6.67 6.50
C VAL A 118 1.21 7.04 6.14
N GLY A 119 0.40 7.31 7.15
CA GLY A 119 -0.99 7.73 7.00
C GLY A 119 -1.14 9.20 6.61
N SER A 120 -2.29 9.57 6.03
CA SER A 120 -2.58 10.95 5.63
C SER A 120 -2.58 11.92 6.82
N SER A 121 -3.14 11.53 7.97
CA SER A 121 -3.17 12.34 9.21
C SER A 121 -1.77 12.75 9.69
N SER A 122 -0.77 11.91 9.45
CA SER A 122 0.63 12.18 9.83
C SER A 122 1.34 13.16 8.89
N LEU A 123 0.78 13.44 7.70
CA LEU A 123 1.39 14.26 6.65
C LEU A 123 0.64 15.55 6.35
N THR A 124 -0.55 15.75 6.92
CA THR A 124 -1.42 16.86 6.60
C THR A 124 -1.72 17.72 7.82
N THR A 125 -2.02 18.98 7.58
CA THR A 125 -2.51 19.91 8.61
C THR A 125 -4.00 19.69 8.90
N ALA A 126 -4.47 20.17 10.05
CA ALA A 126 -5.89 20.13 10.40
C ALA A 126 -6.77 20.94 9.42
N ALA A 127 -6.21 21.95 8.79
CA ALA A 127 -6.89 22.79 7.77
C ALA A 127 -6.91 22.14 6.37
N GLY A 128 -6.32 20.96 6.21
CA GLY A 128 -6.09 20.30 4.92
C GLY A 128 -4.79 20.77 4.26
N GLY A 129 -4.35 20.01 3.26
CA GLY A 129 -3.07 20.23 2.57
C GLY A 129 -1.91 19.52 3.24
N LEU A 130 -0.77 19.47 2.53
CA LEU A 130 0.46 18.85 3.02
C LEU A 130 1.13 19.74 4.07
N ASP A 131 1.56 19.12 5.16
CA ASP A 131 2.44 19.72 6.16
C ASP A 131 3.89 19.47 5.75
N ALA A 132 4.56 20.53 5.29
CA ALA A 132 5.91 20.46 4.79
C ALA A 132 6.91 19.97 5.86
N ASP A 133 6.75 20.46 7.10
CA ASP A 133 7.66 20.16 8.19
C ASP A 133 7.53 18.69 8.63
N ARG A 134 6.31 18.16 8.64
CA ARG A 134 6.07 16.74 8.94
C ARG A 134 6.65 15.83 7.86
N VAL A 135 6.52 16.20 6.58
CA VAL A 135 7.13 15.45 5.48
C VAL A 135 8.66 15.50 5.61
N ASP A 136 9.23 16.66 5.89
CA ASP A 136 10.67 16.81 6.07
C ASP A 136 11.19 16.00 7.27
N ALA A 137 10.53 16.08 8.42
CA ALA A 137 10.89 15.31 9.61
C ALA A 137 10.87 13.80 9.36
N LEU A 138 9.84 13.31 8.65
CA LEU A 138 9.78 11.90 8.25
C LEU A 138 10.95 11.54 7.34
N VAL A 139 11.21 12.33 6.29
CA VAL A 139 12.29 12.08 5.34
C VAL A 139 13.66 12.14 6.02
N ASP A 140 13.85 13.04 6.98
CA ASP A 140 15.10 13.13 7.77
C ASP A 140 15.39 11.83 8.52
N VAL A 141 14.36 11.23 9.10
CA VAL A 141 14.47 9.91 9.76
C VAL A 141 14.78 8.82 8.73
N LEU A 142 14.01 8.75 7.63
CA LEU A 142 14.17 7.70 6.62
C LEU A 142 15.55 7.77 5.94
N ALA A 143 16.01 8.96 5.59
CA ALA A 143 17.30 9.16 4.93
C ALA A 143 18.47 8.76 5.84
N LYS A 144 18.42 9.10 7.13
CA LYS A 144 19.43 8.67 8.11
C LYS A 144 19.54 7.14 8.21
N HIS A 145 18.40 6.44 8.19
CA HIS A 145 18.37 4.99 8.22
C HIS A 145 18.77 4.34 6.88
N ALA A 146 18.54 5.01 5.74
CA ALA A 146 18.96 4.55 4.43
C ALA A 146 20.47 4.66 4.20
N THR A 147 21.16 5.58 4.87
CA THR A 147 22.60 5.83 4.67
C THR A 147 23.52 5.07 5.62
N GLY A 148 22.98 4.37 6.63
CA GLY A 148 23.79 3.73 7.68
C GLY A 148 24.50 4.77 8.55
N SER A 149 24.03 4.98 9.78
CA SER A 149 24.64 5.91 10.72
C SER A 149 25.88 5.29 11.37
N GLY A 150 27.02 5.21 10.65
CA GLY A 150 28.24 4.68 11.26
C GLY A 150 29.36 4.47 10.26
N GLY A 151 30.42 5.25 10.37
CA GLY A 151 31.58 5.37 9.50
C GLY A 151 32.48 4.15 9.34
N ALA A 152 31.96 2.93 9.29
CA ALA A 152 32.75 1.75 9.00
C ALA A 152 31.91 0.73 8.23
N ALA A 153 31.99 0.80 6.95
CA ALA A 153 31.54 -0.18 5.98
C ALA A 153 30.24 0.18 5.22
N ALA A 154 30.41 0.32 3.93
CA ALA A 154 29.36 0.27 2.88
C ALA A 154 28.50 -1.01 2.90
N ARG A 155 28.51 -1.77 3.99
CA ARG A 155 27.79 -3.05 4.18
C ARG A 155 26.40 -2.92 4.78
N GLU A 156 25.99 -1.74 5.24
CA GLU A 156 24.72 -1.57 5.96
C GLU A 156 23.78 -0.51 5.34
N GLN A 157 23.85 -0.32 4.04
CA GLN A 157 22.90 0.52 3.35
C GLN A 157 21.53 -0.16 3.38
N ARG A 158 20.59 0.42 4.12
CA ARG A 158 19.20 -0.06 4.15
C ARG A 158 18.44 0.46 2.95
N GLU A 159 17.68 -0.38 2.31
CA GLU A 159 16.77 -0.04 1.24
C GLU A 159 15.40 0.33 1.85
N ILE A 160 14.93 1.53 1.55
CA ILE A 160 13.64 2.04 2.02
C ILE A 160 12.66 2.11 0.86
N VAL A 161 11.48 1.53 1.03
CA VAL A 161 10.31 1.74 0.18
C VAL A 161 9.26 2.47 1.01
N LEU A 162 8.81 3.62 0.55
CA LEU A 162 7.82 4.43 1.24
C LEU A 162 6.44 4.20 0.61
N VAL A 163 5.47 3.74 1.40
CA VAL A 163 4.06 3.69 1.01
C VAL A 163 3.36 4.88 1.65
N SER A 164 2.94 5.83 0.83
CA SER A 164 2.43 7.11 1.31
C SER A 164 0.96 7.29 1.00
N SER A 165 0.21 7.74 1.99
CA SER A 165 -1.11 8.33 1.80
C SER A 165 -1.01 9.86 1.63
N GLY A 166 -2.16 10.52 1.47
CA GLY A 166 -2.25 11.97 1.53
C GLY A 166 -2.45 12.66 0.18
N ALA A 167 -2.49 11.92 -0.93
CA ALA A 167 -2.70 12.52 -2.26
C ALA A 167 -4.04 13.27 -2.33
N ILE A 168 -5.16 12.67 -1.95
CA ILE A 168 -6.46 13.35 -1.94
C ILE A 168 -6.39 14.61 -1.05
N ALA A 169 -5.85 14.50 0.16
CA ALA A 169 -5.76 15.63 1.09
C ALA A 169 -4.88 16.76 0.54
N ALA A 170 -3.77 16.44 -0.12
CA ALA A 170 -2.90 17.42 -0.78
C ALA A 170 -3.60 18.17 -1.92
N GLY A 171 -4.54 17.54 -2.60
CA GLY A 171 -5.28 18.13 -3.71
C GLY A 171 -6.49 18.98 -3.30
N LEU A 172 -6.92 18.92 -2.02
CA LEU A 172 -8.13 19.64 -1.58
C LEU A 172 -7.97 21.17 -1.70
N SER A 173 -6.93 21.73 -1.09
CA SER A 173 -6.69 23.17 -1.08
C SER A 173 -6.49 23.76 -2.48
N PRO A 174 -5.65 23.18 -3.37
CA PRO A 174 -5.51 23.70 -4.74
C PRO A 174 -6.79 23.68 -5.57
N LEU A 175 -7.72 22.78 -5.25
CA LEU A 175 -9.02 22.69 -5.93
C LEU A 175 -10.12 23.46 -5.20
N GLY A 176 -9.81 24.24 -4.15
CA GLY A 176 -10.79 24.98 -3.38
C GLY A 176 -11.80 24.10 -2.64
N LEU A 177 -11.46 22.85 -2.34
CA LEU A 177 -12.33 21.92 -1.66
C LEU A 177 -12.14 22.02 -0.14
N PRO A 178 -13.18 22.42 0.62
CA PRO A 178 -13.06 22.64 2.08
C PRO A 178 -12.94 21.34 2.89
N ARG A 179 -13.33 20.20 2.30
CA ARG A 179 -13.28 18.87 2.93
C ARG A 179 -13.22 17.79 1.86
N ARG A 180 -12.86 16.57 2.29
CA ARG A 180 -12.81 15.39 1.41
C ARG A 180 -14.18 15.15 0.77
N PRO A 181 -14.28 15.10 -0.57
CA PRO A 181 -15.52 14.79 -1.28
C PRO A 181 -16.01 13.38 -0.96
N ARG A 182 -17.32 13.18 -1.04
CA ARG A 182 -17.92 11.83 -0.98
C ARG A 182 -18.02 11.19 -2.37
N ASP A 183 -18.14 12.00 -3.38
CA ASP A 183 -18.21 11.61 -4.78
C ASP A 183 -16.85 11.11 -5.28
N LEU A 184 -16.86 9.94 -5.95
CA LEU A 184 -15.66 9.25 -6.42
C LEU A 184 -14.88 10.11 -7.43
N ALA A 185 -15.55 10.69 -8.42
CA ALA A 185 -14.89 11.48 -9.46
C ALA A 185 -14.15 12.70 -8.89
N ARG A 186 -14.73 13.37 -7.89
CA ARG A 186 -14.07 14.47 -7.18
C ARG A 186 -12.91 14.01 -6.31
N GLN A 187 -13.00 12.80 -5.71
CA GLN A 187 -11.86 12.20 -5.00
C GLN A 187 -10.73 11.90 -5.97
N GLN A 188 -11.02 11.30 -7.12
CA GLN A 188 -10.05 11.02 -8.18
C GLN A 188 -9.39 12.29 -8.71
N ALA A 189 -10.16 13.35 -8.95
CA ALA A 189 -9.63 14.65 -9.35
C ALA A 189 -8.70 15.26 -8.27
N ALA A 190 -9.10 15.20 -6.99
CA ALA A 190 -8.26 15.65 -5.88
C ALA A 190 -6.98 14.81 -5.75
N ALA A 191 -7.08 13.49 -5.88
CA ALA A 191 -5.92 12.61 -5.89
C ALA A 191 -4.96 12.93 -7.04
N SER A 192 -5.49 13.17 -8.24
CA SER A 192 -4.68 13.50 -9.44
C SER A 192 -3.83 14.77 -9.23
N VAL A 193 -4.44 15.84 -8.72
CA VAL A 193 -3.71 17.09 -8.41
C VAL A 193 -2.75 16.90 -7.24
N GLY A 194 -3.23 16.27 -6.17
CA GLY A 194 -2.46 16.14 -4.94
C GLY A 194 -1.32 15.15 -5.03
N GLN A 195 -1.42 14.12 -5.87
CA GLN A 195 -0.34 13.15 -6.08
C GLN A 195 0.92 13.81 -6.66
N GLY A 196 0.76 14.74 -7.60
CA GLY A 196 1.87 15.53 -8.13
C GLY A 196 2.56 16.36 -7.06
N LEU A 197 1.78 17.04 -6.21
CA LEU A 197 2.29 17.84 -5.09
C LEU A 197 3.01 16.99 -4.04
N LEU A 198 2.43 15.84 -3.69
CA LEU A 198 3.01 14.92 -2.72
C LEU A 198 4.38 14.40 -3.19
N VAL A 199 4.48 13.95 -4.44
CA VAL A 199 5.75 13.44 -5.00
C VAL A 199 6.78 14.56 -5.16
N ALA A 200 6.38 15.75 -5.60
CA ALA A 200 7.26 16.90 -5.68
C ALA A 200 7.85 17.25 -4.30
N ARG A 201 7.02 17.20 -3.24
CA ARG A 201 7.49 17.43 -1.87
C ARG A 201 8.48 16.38 -1.42
N TYR A 202 8.19 15.09 -1.60
CA TYR A 202 9.15 14.01 -1.29
C TYR A 202 10.45 14.17 -2.08
N THR A 203 10.37 14.50 -3.37
CA THR A 203 11.54 14.72 -4.22
C THR A 203 12.43 15.83 -3.67
N ALA A 204 11.85 16.97 -3.30
CA ALA A 204 12.58 18.09 -2.69
C ALA A 204 13.20 17.69 -1.34
N SER A 205 12.45 16.97 -0.50
CA SER A 205 12.91 16.55 0.83
C SER A 205 14.05 15.54 0.74
N PHE A 206 13.95 14.50 -0.10
CA PHE A 206 15.00 13.50 -0.28
C PHE A 206 16.23 14.04 -1.02
N ALA A 207 16.06 15.07 -1.87
CA ALA A 207 17.18 15.74 -2.55
C ALA A 207 18.19 16.36 -1.57
N ARG A 208 17.76 16.78 -0.37
CA ARG A 208 18.64 17.25 0.72
C ARG A 208 19.68 16.21 1.14
N TYR A 209 19.41 14.94 0.89
CA TYR A 209 20.26 13.78 1.18
C TYR A 209 20.87 13.15 -0.07
N GLY A 210 20.81 13.83 -1.22
CA GLY A 210 21.31 13.31 -2.50
C GLY A 210 20.54 12.09 -3.01
N ARG A 211 19.32 11.82 -2.49
CA ARG A 211 18.51 10.68 -2.89
C ARG A 211 17.48 11.07 -3.94
N ARG A 212 17.28 10.18 -4.91
CA ARG A 212 16.25 10.31 -5.94
C ARG A 212 14.99 9.58 -5.50
N VAL A 213 13.83 10.09 -5.93
CA VAL A 213 12.52 9.47 -5.68
C VAL A 213 11.99 8.87 -6.97
N GLY A 214 11.47 7.66 -6.91
CA GLY A 214 10.73 7.02 -8.00
C GLY A 214 9.28 6.80 -7.59
N GLN A 215 8.32 7.39 -8.31
CA GLN A 215 6.89 7.17 -8.07
C GLN A 215 6.44 5.83 -8.66
N VAL A 216 5.67 5.07 -7.88
CA VAL A 216 5.00 3.85 -8.33
C VAL A 216 3.54 3.88 -7.86
N LEU A 217 2.60 3.86 -8.80
CA LEU A 217 1.17 3.83 -8.50
C LEU A 217 0.62 2.44 -8.82
N LEU A 218 -0.09 1.84 -7.86
CA LEU A 218 -0.62 0.49 -7.95
C LEU A 218 -2.12 0.49 -7.64
N THR A 219 -2.84 -0.42 -8.29
CA THR A 219 -4.21 -0.80 -7.94
C THR A 219 -4.22 -2.22 -7.36
N SER A 220 -5.33 -2.64 -6.77
CA SER A 220 -5.50 -4.02 -6.32
C SER A 220 -5.36 -5.02 -7.48
N ASP A 221 -5.78 -4.62 -8.67
CA ASP A 221 -5.67 -5.40 -9.90
C ASP A 221 -4.21 -5.65 -10.31
N ASP A 222 -3.31 -4.67 -10.10
CA ASP A 222 -1.88 -4.82 -10.38
C ASP A 222 -1.19 -5.83 -9.47
N THR A 223 -1.74 -6.08 -8.29
CA THR A 223 -1.21 -7.09 -7.37
C THR A 223 -1.79 -8.48 -7.62
N SER A 224 -2.93 -8.58 -8.31
CA SER A 224 -3.62 -9.83 -8.62
C SER A 224 -3.13 -10.46 -9.91
N ARG A 225 -2.93 -9.67 -10.96
CA ARG A 225 -2.52 -10.16 -12.27
C ARG A 225 -1.02 -10.47 -12.31
N ARG A 226 -0.69 -11.72 -12.62
CA ARG A 226 0.71 -12.21 -12.64
C ARG A 226 1.65 -11.33 -13.47
N ALA A 227 1.20 -10.81 -14.61
CA ALA A 227 2.03 -9.96 -15.47
C ALA A 227 2.31 -8.60 -14.81
N HIS A 228 1.28 -7.96 -14.25
CA HIS A 228 1.39 -6.67 -13.56
C HIS A 228 2.22 -6.79 -12.28
N TYR A 229 1.95 -7.81 -11.45
CA TYR A 229 2.73 -8.12 -10.26
C TYR A 229 4.22 -8.24 -10.57
N ARG A 230 4.58 -9.02 -11.61
CA ARG A 230 5.98 -9.19 -12.02
C ARG A 230 6.62 -7.91 -12.53
N ASN A 231 5.86 -7.07 -13.24
CA ASN A 231 6.35 -5.78 -13.73
C ASN A 231 6.55 -4.79 -12.58
N ALA A 232 5.60 -4.70 -11.64
CA ALA A 232 5.74 -3.88 -10.43
C ALA A 232 6.96 -4.31 -9.61
N TYR A 233 7.15 -5.62 -9.38
CA TYR A 233 8.33 -6.17 -8.73
C TYR A 233 9.64 -5.73 -9.42
N ARG A 234 9.73 -5.90 -10.74
CA ARG A 234 10.95 -5.54 -11.49
C ARG A 234 11.25 -4.06 -11.43
N THR A 235 10.21 -3.21 -11.51
CA THR A 235 10.37 -1.75 -11.42
C THR A 235 10.88 -1.35 -10.04
N LEU A 236 10.30 -1.89 -8.96
CA LEU A 236 10.73 -1.60 -7.60
C LEU A 236 12.15 -2.09 -7.33
N GLU A 237 12.51 -3.31 -7.75
CA GLU A 237 13.87 -3.83 -7.65
C GLU A 237 14.88 -2.95 -8.40
N GLN A 238 14.53 -2.50 -9.62
CA GLN A 238 15.42 -1.65 -10.40
C GLN A 238 15.60 -0.28 -9.76
N LEU A 239 14.54 0.33 -9.21
CA LEU A 239 14.66 1.60 -8.49
C LEU A 239 15.58 1.47 -7.27
N LEU A 240 15.43 0.40 -6.48
CA LEU A 240 16.27 0.12 -5.32
C LEU A 240 17.73 -0.13 -5.74
N ALA A 241 17.96 -0.92 -6.77
CA ALA A 241 19.30 -1.18 -7.33
C ALA A 241 20.00 0.11 -7.82
N MET A 242 19.22 1.09 -8.31
CA MET A 242 19.74 2.40 -8.72
C MET A 242 19.88 3.39 -7.54
N GLY A 243 19.62 2.96 -6.31
CA GLY A 243 19.71 3.81 -5.10
C GLY A 243 18.59 4.86 -4.99
N ALA A 244 17.51 4.72 -5.77
CA ALA A 244 16.33 5.56 -5.64
C ALA A 244 15.44 5.06 -4.51
N VAL A 245 14.65 5.96 -3.91
CA VAL A 245 13.61 5.65 -2.93
C VAL A 245 12.29 5.51 -3.67
N PRO A 246 11.71 4.30 -3.78
CA PRO A 246 10.37 4.14 -4.32
C PRO A 246 9.35 4.76 -3.37
N VAL A 247 8.51 5.66 -3.89
CA VAL A 247 7.31 6.19 -3.22
C VAL A 247 6.10 5.58 -3.90
N VAL A 248 5.47 4.66 -3.18
CA VAL A 248 4.31 3.89 -3.65
C VAL A 248 3.04 4.50 -3.10
N ASN A 249 2.01 4.58 -3.91
CA ASN A 249 0.65 4.94 -3.50
C ASN A 249 -0.37 4.14 -4.31
N GLU A 250 -1.62 4.16 -3.85
CA GLU A 250 -2.74 3.69 -4.67
C GLU A 250 -2.91 4.59 -5.89
N ASN A 251 -3.23 4.00 -7.04
CA ASN A 251 -3.61 4.74 -8.24
C ASN A 251 -5.08 5.17 -8.15
N ASP A 252 -5.34 6.11 -7.26
CA ASP A 252 -6.68 6.66 -7.01
C ASP A 252 -7.36 7.21 -8.27
N THR A 253 -6.60 7.57 -9.33
CA THR A 253 -7.17 8.18 -10.53
C THR A 253 -7.95 7.20 -11.40
N VAL A 254 -7.63 5.91 -11.33
CA VAL A 254 -8.28 4.85 -12.10
C VAL A 254 -8.95 3.79 -11.22
N ALA A 255 -8.74 3.86 -9.90
CA ALA A 255 -9.34 2.94 -8.96
C ALA A 255 -10.85 3.18 -8.88
N THR A 256 -11.65 2.15 -9.15
CA THR A 256 -13.10 2.14 -8.91
C THR A 256 -13.39 1.64 -7.49
N GLU A 257 -14.64 1.73 -7.03
CA GLU A 257 -14.99 1.25 -5.69
C GLU A 257 -14.70 -0.25 -5.53
N GLU A 258 -14.80 -1.02 -6.62
CA GLU A 258 -14.56 -2.46 -6.64
C GLU A 258 -13.08 -2.85 -6.61
N ILE A 259 -12.18 -2.02 -7.16
CA ILE A 259 -10.74 -2.32 -7.29
C ILE A 259 -9.86 -1.47 -6.38
N ARG A 260 -10.44 -0.72 -5.44
CA ARG A 260 -9.70 0.02 -4.42
C ARG A 260 -9.13 -0.92 -3.37
N PHE A 261 -7.90 -0.64 -2.95
CA PHE A 261 -7.38 -1.22 -1.71
C PHE A 261 -8.20 -0.77 -0.50
N GLY A 262 -8.86 0.40 -0.62
CA GLY A 262 -9.59 1.04 0.47
C GLY A 262 -8.67 1.63 1.53
N ASP A 263 -7.47 1.09 1.70
CA ASP A 263 -6.47 1.57 2.65
C ASP A 263 -5.04 1.22 2.21
N ASN A 264 -4.15 2.21 2.32
CA ASN A 264 -2.72 2.03 2.07
C ASN A 264 -2.02 1.12 3.10
N ASP A 265 -2.66 0.74 4.21
CA ASP A 265 -2.11 -0.25 5.14
C ASP A 265 -2.04 -1.63 4.46
N ARG A 266 -3.12 -2.07 3.80
CA ARG A 266 -3.13 -3.29 2.99
C ARG A 266 -2.13 -3.22 1.83
N LEU A 267 -2.11 -2.10 1.10
CA LEU A 267 -1.13 -1.90 0.03
C LEU A 267 0.30 -2.06 0.56
N ALA A 268 0.62 -1.50 1.73
CA ALA A 268 1.94 -1.62 2.34
C ALA A 268 2.32 -3.07 2.68
N ALA A 269 1.39 -3.87 3.20
CA ALA A 269 1.61 -5.29 3.45
C ALA A 269 1.91 -6.06 2.15
N LEU A 270 1.19 -5.76 1.07
CA LEU A 270 1.41 -6.35 -0.24
C LEU A 270 2.74 -5.92 -0.86
N VAL A 271 3.09 -4.62 -0.75
CA VAL A 271 4.38 -4.09 -1.20
C VAL A 271 5.52 -4.72 -0.40
N ALA A 272 5.38 -4.86 0.93
CA ALA A 272 6.38 -5.50 1.76
C ALA A 272 6.67 -6.94 1.31
N HIS A 273 5.61 -7.68 0.97
CA HIS A 273 5.77 -8.99 0.38
C HIS A 273 6.34 -8.94 -1.04
N LEU A 274 5.83 -8.06 -1.91
CA LEU A 274 6.26 -7.89 -3.30
C LEU A 274 7.77 -7.65 -3.39
N VAL A 275 8.31 -6.73 -2.56
CA VAL A 275 9.75 -6.40 -2.54
C VAL A 275 10.56 -7.31 -1.61
N ARG A 276 9.97 -8.35 -1.03
CA ARG A 276 10.61 -9.25 -0.06
C ARG A 276 11.26 -8.50 1.10
N ALA A 277 10.52 -7.53 1.66
CA ALA A 277 11.00 -6.74 2.78
C ALA A 277 11.37 -7.61 4.00
N ASP A 278 12.32 -7.14 4.78
CA ASP A 278 12.69 -7.76 6.06
C ASP A 278 11.84 -7.21 7.21
N LEU A 279 11.24 -6.03 7.00
CA LEU A 279 10.43 -5.34 7.98
C LEU A 279 9.36 -4.48 7.30
N LEU A 280 8.16 -4.44 7.87
CA LEU A 280 7.13 -3.43 7.59
C LEU A 280 6.98 -2.53 8.82
N VAL A 281 7.00 -1.20 8.61
CA VAL A 281 6.73 -0.21 9.65
C VAL A 281 5.45 0.53 9.27
N LEU A 282 4.40 0.41 10.07
CA LEU A 282 3.13 1.12 9.92
C LEU A 282 3.13 2.33 10.84
N LEU A 283 3.33 3.52 10.26
CA LEU A 283 3.29 4.79 10.99
C LEU A 283 1.89 5.37 10.97
N SER A 284 1.41 5.73 12.14
CA SER A 284 0.05 6.21 12.39
C SER A 284 0.05 7.44 13.31
N ASP A 285 -1.12 7.95 13.60
CA ASP A 285 -1.39 8.97 14.64
C ASP A 285 -1.51 8.36 16.05
N VAL A 286 -1.60 7.03 16.13
CA VAL A 286 -1.62 6.29 17.41
C VAL A 286 -0.27 5.60 17.64
N ASP A 287 0.06 5.40 18.90
CA ASP A 287 1.37 4.88 19.31
C ASP A 287 1.45 3.34 19.37
N GLY A 288 0.35 2.63 19.11
CA GLY A 288 0.29 1.18 19.07
C GLY A 288 -1.12 0.63 19.12
N LEU A 289 -1.24 -0.69 19.26
CA LEU A 289 -2.50 -1.41 19.49
C LEU A 289 -2.75 -1.48 21.00
N TYR A 290 -4.00 -1.28 21.40
CA TYR A 290 -4.47 -1.38 22.77
C TYR A 290 -5.48 -2.52 22.92
N ASP A 291 -5.57 -3.07 24.12
CA ASP A 291 -6.53 -4.13 24.47
C ASP A 291 -7.98 -3.62 24.61
N GLY A 292 -8.19 -2.32 24.45
CA GLY A 292 -9.48 -1.65 24.48
C GLY A 292 -9.37 -0.20 24.01
N ASN A 293 -10.33 0.66 24.35
CA ASN A 293 -10.27 2.07 24.00
C ASN A 293 -9.14 2.77 24.78
N PRO A 294 -8.13 3.38 24.14
CA PRO A 294 -7.01 4.05 24.81
C PRO A 294 -7.41 5.15 25.80
N ALA A 295 -8.61 5.74 25.63
CA ALA A 295 -9.14 6.76 26.54
C ALA A 295 -9.79 6.16 27.81
N SER A 296 -9.97 4.86 27.90
CA SER A 296 -10.60 4.18 29.03
C SER A 296 -9.59 3.81 30.10
N PRO A 297 -9.92 4.03 31.40
CA PRO A 297 -9.05 3.58 32.49
C PRO A 297 -8.83 2.07 32.46
N GLY A 298 -7.59 1.63 32.68
CA GLY A 298 -7.23 0.20 32.72
C GLY A 298 -6.86 -0.40 31.37
N THR A 299 -6.99 0.35 30.28
CA THR A 299 -6.53 -0.09 28.95
C THR A 299 -5.00 -0.01 28.85
N SER A 300 -4.40 -1.07 28.35
CA SER A 300 -2.94 -1.20 28.18
C SER A 300 -2.56 -1.40 26.73
N ARG A 301 -1.39 -0.87 26.37
CA ARG A 301 -0.84 -1.08 25.03
C ARG A 301 -0.31 -2.51 24.91
N ILE A 302 -0.73 -3.21 23.86
CA ILE A 302 -0.19 -4.51 23.47
C ILE A 302 1.18 -4.27 22.84
N THR A 303 2.23 -4.72 23.51
CA THR A 303 3.61 -4.47 23.06
C THR A 303 4.07 -5.46 21.98
N GLU A 304 3.58 -6.70 22.03
CA GLU A 304 3.94 -7.77 21.09
C GLU A 304 2.72 -8.63 20.78
N VAL A 305 2.62 -9.05 19.51
CA VAL A 305 1.62 -9.99 18.98
C VAL A 305 2.40 -11.14 18.34
N THR A 306 2.30 -12.33 18.91
CA THR A 306 3.02 -13.53 18.45
C THR A 306 2.18 -14.39 17.51
N GLY A 307 0.86 -14.26 17.58
CA GLY A 307 -0.07 -15.00 16.76
C GLY A 307 -1.51 -14.49 16.81
N PRO A 308 -2.43 -15.12 16.07
CA PRO A 308 -3.84 -14.73 16.07
C PRO A 308 -4.52 -14.79 17.44
N ALA A 309 -4.10 -15.73 18.31
CA ALA A 309 -4.65 -15.90 19.66
C ALA A 309 -4.46 -14.67 20.55
N ASP A 310 -3.38 -13.91 20.35
CA ASP A 310 -3.11 -12.68 21.13
C ASP A 310 -4.10 -11.54 20.80
N LEU A 311 -4.89 -11.70 19.76
CA LEU A 311 -5.89 -10.73 19.29
C LEU A 311 -7.32 -11.18 19.61
N GLU A 312 -7.51 -12.37 20.19
CA GLU A 312 -8.82 -12.86 20.60
C GLU A 312 -9.33 -12.03 21.78
N GLY A 313 -10.56 -11.51 21.65
CA GLY A 313 -11.18 -10.66 22.67
C GLY A 313 -10.68 -9.21 22.71
N VAL A 314 -9.73 -8.81 21.86
CA VAL A 314 -9.30 -7.42 21.73
C VAL A 314 -10.36 -6.61 21.00
N GLU A 315 -10.94 -5.61 21.64
CA GLU A 315 -11.87 -4.68 21.01
C GLU A 315 -11.11 -3.70 20.12
N ILE A 316 -10.92 -4.08 18.85
CA ILE A 316 -10.27 -3.22 17.86
C ILE A 316 -11.26 -2.14 17.44
N GLY A 317 -11.08 -0.91 17.94
CA GLY A 317 -11.96 0.21 17.63
C GLY A 317 -12.07 0.51 16.13
N SER A 318 -13.27 0.82 15.66
CA SER A 318 -13.64 0.90 14.23
C SER A 318 -13.21 2.17 13.50
N ALA A 319 -12.79 3.24 14.19
CA ALA A 319 -12.42 4.50 13.52
C ALA A 319 -11.38 5.30 14.30
N GLY A 320 -10.34 5.75 13.63
CA GLY A 320 -9.41 6.75 14.18
C GLY A 320 -10.14 8.08 14.46
N SER A 321 -9.78 8.72 15.55
CA SER A 321 -10.41 9.94 16.07
C SER A 321 -10.28 11.19 15.16
N ALA A 322 -9.49 11.13 14.09
CA ALA A 322 -9.12 12.31 13.30
C ALA A 322 -9.99 12.57 12.04
N GLY A 323 -10.90 11.67 11.65
CA GLY A 323 -11.85 11.91 10.54
C GLY A 323 -11.24 12.15 9.13
N VAL A 324 -9.93 12.15 8.99
CA VAL A 324 -9.22 12.55 7.75
C VAL A 324 -8.73 11.34 6.92
N GLY A 325 -8.61 10.16 7.53
CA GLY A 325 -8.14 8.94 6.88
C GLY A 325 -9.22 7.88 6.72
N SER A 326 -9.12 7.05 5.68
CA SER A 326 -10.00 5.88 5.45
C SER A 326 -9.65 4.67 6.33
N GLY A 327 -8.46 4.63 6.96
CA GLY A 327 -7.93 3.50 7.70
C GLY A 327 -8.06 3.64 9.21
N GLY A 328 -8.80 2.72 9.85
CA GLY A 328 -8.89 2.56 11.30
C GLY A 328 -7.82 1.62 11.86
N MET A 329 -7.91 1.30 13.16
CA MET A 329 -7.03 0.31 13.79
C MET A 329 -7.26 -1.09 13.18
N VAL A 330 -8.49 -1.41 12.80
CA VAL A 330 -8.85 -2.69 12.14
C VAL A 330 -7.99 -2.93 10.89
N THR A 331 -7.88 -1.94 10.01
CA THR A 331 -7.10 -2.10 8.76
C THR A 331 -5.61 -2.24 9.02
N LYS A 332 -5.08 -1.60 10.07
CA LYS A 332 -3.67 -1.72 10.46
C LYS A 332 -3.34 -3.10 11.02
N VAL A 333 -4.23 -3.62 11.87
CA VAL A 333 -4.08 -4.98 12.40
C VAL A 333 -4.21 -6.03 11.30
N GLU A 334 -5.14 -5.84 10.37
CA GLU A 334 -5.30 -6.72 9.22
C GLU A 334 -4.05 -6.69 8.32
N ALA A 335 -3.53 -5.51 8.00
CA ALA A 335 -2.29 -5.36 7.23
C ALA A 335 -1.09 -5.99 7.95
N ALA A 336 -0.99 -5.82 9.27
CA ALA A 336 0.05 -6.46 10.06
C ALA A 336 -0.06 -7.99 10.04
N ARG A 337 -1.28 -8.54 10.14
CA ARG A 337 -1.51 -9.99 10.00
C ARG A 337 -1.13 -10.52 8.62
N ILE A 338 -1.51 -9.80 7.55
CA ILE A 338 -1.14 -10.15 6.17
C ILE A 338 0.39 -10.22 6.03
N ALA A 339 1.10 -9.19 6.48
CA ALA A 339 2.55 -9.15 6.40
C ALA A 339 3.22 -10.23 7.26
N ALA A 340 2.74 -10.43 8.50
CA ALA A 340 3.24 -11.45 9.41
C ALA A 340 3.07 -12.87 8.86
N ALA A 341 1.91 -13.18 8.28
CA ALA A 341 1.64 -14.43 7.58
C ALA A 341 2.54 -14.60 6.33
N ALA A 342 2.93 -13.49 5.69
CA ALA A 342 3.91 -13.45 4.61
C ALA A 342 5.37 -13.67 5.08
N GLY A 343 5.61 -13.81 6.36
CA GLY A 343 6.96 -13.94 6.92
C GLY A 343 7.70 -12.60 7.09
N VAL A 344 6.97 -11.47 7.10
CA VAL A 344 7.50 -10.12 7.32
C VAL A 344 7.02 -9.62 8.68
N PRO A 345 7.92 -9.40 9.66
CA PRO A 345 7.54 -8.81 10.93
C PRO A 345 7.08 -7.37 10.76
N VAL A 346 6.22 -6.87 11.67
CA VAL A 346 5.63 -5.54 11.57
C VAL A 346 5.82 -4.75 12.86
N VAL A 347 6.16 -3.47 12.74
CA VAL A 347 6.09 -2.50 13.83
C VAL A 347 4.96 -1.51 13.53
N LEU A 348 3.97 -1.45 14.39
CA LEU A 348 2.94 -0.40 14.40
C LEU A 348 3.33 0.64 15.45
N ALA A 349 3.55 1.88 15.03
CA ALA A 349 3.98 2.95 15.94
C ALA A 349 3.45 4.32 15.47
N SER A 350 3.53 5.30 16.38
CA SER A 350 3.28 6.69 16.01
C SER A 350 4.34 7.22 15.04
N ALA A 351 3.92 8.06 14.09
CA ALA A 351 4.83 8.74 13.19
C ALA A 351 5.87 9.60 13.92
N THR A 352 5.55 10.11 15.11
CA THR A 352 6.48 10.85 15.97
C THR A 352 7.60 9.96 16.55
N HIS A 353 7.37 8.65 16.64
CA HIS A 353 8.34 7.66 17.10
C HIS A 353 9.01 6.87 15.96
N ALA A 354 8.92 7.37 14.72
CA ALA A 354 9.48 6.69 13.55
C ALA A 354 10.98 6.38 13.70
N ALA A 355 11.75 7.30 14.30
CA ALA A 355 13.19 7.12 14.56
C ALA A 355 13.45 5.95 15.52
N ASP A 356 12.69 5.85 16.60
CA ASP A 356 12.83 4.78 17.59
C ASP A 356 12.37 3.43 17.00
N ALA A 357 11.28 3.43 16.25
CA ALA A 357 10.77 2.25 15.58
C ALA A 357 11.81 1.67 14.60
N LEU A 358 12.42 2.50 13.77
CA LEU A 358 13.45 2.10 12.80
C LEU A 358 14.80 1.75 13.45
N ALA A 359 15.10 2.32 14.62
CA ALA A 359 16.27 1.96 15.41
C ALA A 359 16.11 0.63 16.18
N GLY A 360 14.93 0.00 16.12
CA GLY A 360 14.64 -1.24 16.81
C GLY A 360 14.32 -1.09 18.30
N ARG A 361 14.08 0.11 18.80
CA ARG A 361 13.64 0.34 20.18
C ARG A 361 12.26 -0.27 20.39
N ARG A 362 11.94 -0.67 21.61
CA ARG A 362 10.64 -1.26 21.97
C ARG A 362 9.54 -0.20 22.08
N THR A 363 9.29 0.49 20.97
CA THR A 363 8.15 1.39 20.80
C THR A 363 7.03 0.70 20.02
N GLY A 364 5.80 1.14 20.21
CA GLY A 364 4.63 0.63 19.48
C GLY A 364 4.29 -0.83 19.80
N THR A 365 3.56 -1.45 18.90
CA THR A 365 3.21 -2.87 18.89
C THR A 365 4.03 -3.60 17.83
N TYR A 366 4.66 -4.69 18.23
CA TYR A 366 5.43 -5.54 17.32
C TYR A 366 4.68 -6.82 17.03
N PHE A 367 4.45 -7.08 15.75
CA PHE A 367 3.84 -8.31 15.26
C PHE A 367 4.96 -9.23 14.77
N HIS A 368 5.07 -10.38 15.40
CA HIS A 368 6.01 -11.42 14.99
C HIS A 368 5.57 -12.05 13.68
N ARG A 369 6.53 -12.47 12.86
CA ARG A 369 6.23 -13.28 11.68
C ARG A 369 5.62 -14.61 12.10
N THR A 370 4.47 -14.95 11.56
CA THR A 370 3.76 -16.21 11.85
C THR A 370 3.91 -17.21 10.71
N GLY A 371 4.19 -16.74 9.50
CA GLY A 371 4.35 -17.56 8.31
C GLY A 371 5.77 -17.60 7.77
N ARG A 372 5.94 -18.38 6.70
CA ARG A 372 7.16 -18.41 5.88
C ARG A 372 6.92 -17.54 4.64
N ARG A 373 7.99 -17.00 4.05
CA ARG A 373 7.91 -16.28 2.78
C ARG A 373 7.31 -17.20 1.71
N ALA A 374 6.00 -17.11 1.48
CA ALA A 374 5.25 -17.84 0.47
C ALA A 374 5.25 -17.10 -0.87
N ALA A 375 4.75 -17.72 -1.94
CA ALA A 375 4.56 -17.04 -3.22
C ALA A 375 3.53 -15.90 -3.07
N GLY A 376 3.92 -14.67 -3.42
CA GLY A 376 3.22 -13.43 -3.09
C GLY A 376 1.79 -13.29 -3.56
N ARG A 377 1.52 -13.86 -4.72
CA ARG A 377 0.19 -13.86 -5.31
C ARG A 377 -0.85 -14.58 -4.45
N LEU A 378 -0.43 -15.65 -3.76
CA LEU A 378 -1.31 -16.43 -2.91
C LEU A 378 -1.71 -15.70 -1.63
N LEU A 379 -0.84 -14.86 -1.08
CA LEU A 379 -1.15 -14.06 0.10
C LEU A 379 -2.15 -12.94 -0.19
N TRP A 380 -1.99 -12.27 -1.34
CA TRP A 380 -3.01 -11.32 -1.78
C TRP A 380 -4.36 -12.01 -1.94
N LEU A 381 -4.38 -13.16 -2.59
CA LEU A 381 -5.59 -13.94 -2.81
C LEU A 381 -6.26 -14.35 -1.49
N ALA A 382 -5.45 -14.77 -0.50
CA ALA A 382 -5.96 -15.17 0.81
C ALA A 382 -6.57 -14.01 1.60
N HIS A 383 -5.89 -12.86 1.63
CA HIS A 383 -6.13 -11.86 2.66
C HIS A 383 -6.54 -10.48 2.13
N ALA A 384 -6.15 -10.12 0.92
CA ALA A 384 -6.35 -8.77 0.42
C ALA A 384 -7.36 -8.67 -0.74
N SER A 385 -7.72 -9.79 -1.39
CA SER A 385 -8.72 -9.78 -2.45
C SER A 385 -10.14 -9.83 -1.89
N THR A 386 -11.02 -9.03 -2.47
CA THR A 386 -12.47 -9.17 -2.26
C THR A 386 -12.99 -10.16 -3.31
N PRO A 387 -13.53 -11.32 -2.92
CA PRO A 387 -14.10 -12.28 -3.86
C PRO A 387 -15.26 -11.65 -4.64
N ARG A 388 -15.29 -11.86 -5.95
CA ARG A 388 -16.35 -11.39 -6.84
C ARG A 388 -17.52 -12.36 -6.94
N GLY A 389 -17.32 -13.56 -6.40
CA GLY A 389 -18.31 -14.63 -6.38
C GLY A 389 -17.82 -15.84 -5.63
N ALA A 390 -18.57 -16.93 -5.72
CA ALA A 390 -18.25 -18.18 -5.08
C ALA A 390 -18.53 -19.37 -6.01
N LEU A 391 -17.72 -20.42 -5.85
CA LEU A 391 -17.92 -21.72 -6.47
C LEU A 391 -18.19 -22.75 -5.36
N THR A 392 -19.34 -23.42 -5.41
CA THR A 392 -19.63 -24.53 -4.51
C THR A 392 -18.98 -25.79 -5.05
N LEU A 393 -18.21 -26.49 -4.22
CA LEU A 393 -17.48 -27.69 -4.55
C LEU A 393 -18.25 -28.93 -4.09
N ASP A 394 -18.16 -30.02 -4.84
CA ASP A 394 -18.53 -31.33 -4.33
C ASP A 394 -17.49 -31.87 -3.33
N ASP A 395 -17.83 -32.94 -2.58
CA ASP A 395 -16.94 -33.52 -1.58
C ASP A 395 -15.63 -34.07 -2.17
N GLY A 396 -15.66 -34.51 -3.44
CA GLY A 396 -14.49 -35.00 -4.16
C GLY A 396 -13.52 -33.87 -4.46
N ALA A 397 -14.06 -32.73 -4.94
CA ALA A 397 -13.29 -31.53 -5.21
C ALA A 397 -12.74 -30.88 -3.94
N VAL A 398 -13.52 -30.85 -2.85
CA VAL A 398 -13.02 -30.39 -1.54
C VAL A 398 -11.80 -31.21 -1.12
N ARG A 399 -11.88 -32.55 -1.18
CA ARG A 399 -10.70 -33.41 -0.87
C ARG A 399 -9.54 -33.19 -1.82
N ALA A 400 -9.79 -33.03 -3.12
CA ALA A 400 -8.75 -32.78 -4.11
C ALA A 400 -8.03 -31.46 -3.87
N VAL A 401 -8.79 -30.37 -3.64
CA VAL A 401 -8.26 -29.02 -3.43
C VAL A 401 -7.59 -28.91 -2.07
N VAL A 402 -8.26 -29.27 -0.98
CA VAL A 402 -7.79 -29.04 0.39
C VAL A 402 -6.69 -30.00 0.79
N GLN A 403 -6.90 -31.31 0.57
CA GLN A 403 -5.98 -32.33 1.07
C GLN A 403 -4.84 -32.64 0.08
N ARG A 404 -5.16 -32.69 -1.23
CA ARG A 404 -4.18 -33.10 -2.27
C ARG A 404 -3.54 -31.92 -3.00
N ARG A 405 -3.97 -30.68 -2.72
CA ARG A 405 -3.45 -29.45 -3.37
C ARG A 405 -3.54 -29.49 -4.89
N MET A 406 -4.64 -30.04 -5.42
CA MET A 406 -4.89 -30.17 -6.86
C MET A 406 -5.65 -28.93 -7.39
N SER A 407 -5.57 -28.73 -8.70
CA SER A 407 -6.42 -27.76 -9.42
C SER A 407 -7.90 -28.12 -9.31
N LEU A 408 -8.78 -27.12 -9.31
CA LEU A 408 -10.21 -27.32 -9.39
C LEU A 408 -10.64 -27.51 -10.85
N LEU A 409 -11.19 -28.68 -11.16
CA LEU A 409 -11.73 -29.00 -12.48
C LEU A 409 -13.25 -28.73 -12.52
N ALA A 410 -13.78 -28.57 -13.73
CA ALA A 410 -15.21 -28.34 -13.95
C ALA A 410 -16.12 -29.44 -13.38
N ALA A 411 -15.64 -30.70 -13.41
CA ALA A 411 -16.35 -31.87 -12.86
C ALA A 411 -16.60 -31.75 -11.35
N GLY A 412 -15.78 -30.99 -10.61
CA GLY A 412 -15.90 -30.84 -9.15
C GLY A 412 -16.66 -29.62 -8.70
N VAL A 413 -17.19 -28.80 -9.62
CA VAL A 413 -18.00 -27.62 -9.30
C VAL A 413 -19.47 -27.99 -9.32
N ALA A 414 -20.15 -27.76 -8.21
CA ALA A 414 -21.59 -28.02 -8.02
C ALA A 414 -22.46 -26.77 -8.22
N GLY A 415 -21.91 -25.58 -8.03
CA GLY A 415 -22.67 -24.32 -8.15
C GLY A 415 -21.77 -23.11 -8.36
N VAL A 416 -22.39 -22.03 -8.88
CA VAL A 416 -21.74 -20.75 -9.17
C VAL A 416 -22.62 -19.62 -8.63
N GLU A 417 -22.01 -18.67 -7.94
CA GLU A 417 -22.66 -17.47 -7.40
C GLU A 417 -21.82 -16.22 -7.73
N GLY A 418 -22.50 -15.12 -8.03
CA GLY A 418 -21.85 -13.82 -8.31
C GLY A 418 -21.67 -13.54 -9.80
N ASP A 419 -21.10 -12.37 -10.08
CA ASP A 419 -20.75 -11.91 -11.46
C ASP A 419 -19.25 -11.61 -11.48
N PHE A 420 -18.49 -12.46 -12.15
CA PHE A 420 -17.04 -12.39 -12.23
C PHE A 420 -16.56 -12.77 -13.63
N ALA A 421 -15.42 -12.25 -13.99
CA ALA A 421 -14.72 -12.56 -15.25
C ALA A 421 -13.49 -13.45 -14.99
N ALA A 422 -12.97 -14.06 -16.04
CA ALA A 422 -11.73 -14.81 -16.00
C ALA A 422 -10.58 -13.96 -15.43
N GLY A 423 -9.91 -14.46 -14.39
CA GLY A 423 -8.87 -13.76 -13.65
C GLY A 423 -9.34 -13.12 -12.34
N ASP A 424 -10.63 -13.07 -12.09
CA ASP A 424 -11.17 -12.55 -10.84
C ASP A 424 -11.01 -13.55 -9.67
N PRO A 425 -10.87 -13.04 -8.43
CA PRO A 425 -10.86 -13.87 -7.23
C PRO A 425 -12.26 -14.37 -6.88
N VAL A 426 -12.37 -15.68 -6.60
CA VAL A 426 -13.60 -16.31 -6.15
C VAL A 426 -13.35 -17.13 -4.89
N GLU A 427 -14.38 -17.28 -4.06
CA GLU A 427 -14.36 -18.23 -2.95
C GLU A 427 -14.68 -19.64 -3.44
N LEU A 428 -13.99 -20.61 -2.90
CA LEU A 428 -14.29 -22.02 -3.08
C LEU A 428 -14.92 -22.50 -1.78
N ARG A 429 -16.21 -22.86 -1.85
CA ARG A 429 -17.02 -23.24 -0.69
C ARG A 429 -17.34 -24.72 -0.71
N ASP A 430 -17.37 -25.34 0.46
CA ASP A 430 -17.87 -26.70 0.60
C ASP A 430 -19.41 -26.76 0.47
N GLY A 431 -19.99 -27.97 0.47
CA GLY A 431 -21.44 -28.16 0.39
C GLY A 431 -22.26 -27.56 1.53
N ARG A 432 -21.60 -27.08 2.61
CA ARG A 432 -22.21 -26.38 3.74
C ARG A 432 -22.09 -24.86 3.63
N GLY A 433 -21.47 -24.35 2.56
CA GLY A 433 -21.24 -22.94 2.32
C GLY A 433 -20.01 -22.37 3.04
N VAL A 434 -19.18 -23.21 3.66
CA VAL A 434 -17.92 -22.76 4.31
C VAL A 434 -16.86 -22.53 3.25
N ALA A 435 -16.24 -21.34 3.25
CA ALA A 435 -15.14 -21.03 2.34
C ALA A 435 -13.89 -21.78 2.78
N VAL A 436 -13.42 -22.75 1.98
CA VAL A 436 -12.26 -23.61 2.24
C VAL A 436 -11.00 -23.13 1.50
N ALA A 437 -11.20 -22.34 0.44
CA ALA A 437 -10.09 -21.79 -0.35
C ALA A 437 -10.54 -20.53 -1.10
N ARG A 438 -9.58 -19.79 -1.65
CA ARG A 438 -9.78 -18.76 -2.68
C ARG A 438 -8.94 -19.06 -3.89
N GLY A 439 -9.44 -18.72 -5.09
CA GLY A 439 -8.73 -18.97 -6.33
C GLY A 439 -9.00 -17.88 -7.36
N LEU A 440 -8.07 -17.74 -8.34
CA LEU A 440 -8.33 -16.97 -9.54
C LEU A 440 -8.97 -17.89 -10.57
N VAL A 441 -10.17 -17.52 -10.98
CA VAL A 441 -10.95 -18.35 -11.91
C VAL A 441 -10.47 -18.15 -13.35
N ASN A 442 -10.52 -19.20 -14.18
CA ASN A 442 -10.09 -19.15 -15.57
C ASN A 442 -11.23 -18.88 -16.57
N PHE A 443 -12.49 -18.83 -16.10
CA PHE A 443 -13.68 -18.67 -16.94
C PHE A 443 -14.61 -17.62 -16.35
N ASP A 444 -15.40 -16.98 -17.19
CA ASP A 444 -16.44 -16.05 -16.74
C ASP A 444 -17.56 -16.80 -16.01
N ALA A 445 -18.21 -16.13 -15.05
CA ALA A 445 -19.33 -16.73 -14.29
C ALA A 445 -20.41 -17.34 -15.19
N LYS A 446 -20.67 -16.71 -16.34
CA LYS A 446 -21.68 -17.12 -17.33
C LYS A 446 -21.29 -18.37 -18.13
N GLU A 447 -20.00 -18.68 -18.22
CA GLU A 447 -19.50 -19.85 -18.94
C GLU A 447 -19.53 -21.10 -18.07
N ILE A 448 -19.25 -20.99 -16.79
CA ILE A 448 -19.06 -22.13 -15.89
C ILE A 448 -20.29 -23.08 -15.83
N PRO A 449 -21.56 -22.60 -15.83
CA PRO A 449 -22.73 -23.51 -15.80
C PRO A 449 -22.75 -24.51 -16.95
N GLN A 450 -22.20 -24.18 -18.11
CA GLN A 450 -22.11 -25.09 -19.27
C GLN A 450 -20.99 -26.12 -19.14
N LEU A 451 -20.07 -25.92 -18.18
CA LEU A 451 -18.89 -26.75 -17.96
C LEU A 451 -19.10 -27.76 -16.81
N LEU A 452 -20.13 -27.56 -15.97
CA LEU A 452 -20.36 -28.33 -14.75
C LEU A 452 -20.45 -29.84 -15.03
N GLY A 453 -19.85 -30.64 -14.17
CA GLY A 453 -19.93 -32.10 -14.23
C GLY A 453 -19.17 -32.75 -15.39
N ARG A 454 -18.49 -31.97 -16.23
CA ARG A 454 -17.81 -32.44 -17.44
C ARG A 454 -16.29 -32.54 -17.22
N SER A 455 -15.69 -33.52 -17.84
CA SER A 455 -14.22 -33.67 -17.81
C SER A 455 -13.53 -32.72 -18.76
N THR A 456 -12.31 -32.28 -18.42
CA THR A 456 -11.51 -31.39 -19.28
C THR A 456 -11.31 -31.91 -20.72
N PRO A 457 -11.06 -33.22 -20.97
CA PRO A 457 -10.96 -33.75 -22.34
C PRO A 457 -12.28 -33.72 -23.11
N GLU A 458 -13.43 -33.85 -22.44
CA GLU A 458 -14.75 -33.70 -23.09
C GLU A 458 -15.00 -32.26 -23.49
N LEU A 459 -14.71 -31.31 -22.59
CA LEU A 459 -14.83 -29.89 -22.86
C LEU A 459 -13.93 -29.46 -24.04
N ALA A 460 -12.68 -29.89 -24.06
CA ALA A 460 -11.76 -29.60 -25.17
C ALA A 460 -12.26 -30.13 -26.50
N ARG A 461 -12.86 -31.32 -26.51
CA ARG A 461 -13.39 -31.95 -27.72
C ARG A 461 -14.62 -31.25 -28.27
N GLU A 462 -15.52 -30.79 -27.39
CA GLU A 462 -16.81 -30.22 -27.79
C GLU A 462 -16.78 -28.70 -27.97
N LEU A 463 -16.03 -28.00 -27.11
CA LEU A 463 -15.99 -26.53 -27.09
C LEU A 463 -14.66 -25.96 -27.63
N GLY A 464 -13.69 -26.84 -27.88
CA GLY A 464 -12.41 -26.46 -28.45
C GLY A 464 -11.27 -26.39 -27.44
N PRO A 465 -10.02 -26.22 -27.92
CA PRO A 465 -8.79 -26.28 -27.10
C PRO A 465 -8.72 -25.22 -25.98
N ALA A 466 -9.42 -24.10 -26.11
CA ALA A 466 -9.48 -23.07 -25.09
C ALA A 466 -10.09 -23.54 -23.77
N TYR A 467 -10.88 -24.60 -23.81
CA TYR A 467 -11.54 -25.21 -22.66
C TYR A 467 -10.76 -26.41 -22.07
N GLU A 468 -9.56 -26.71 -22.61
CA GLU A 468 -8.64 -27.70 -22.03
C GLU A 468 -7.85 -27.10 -20.85
N ARG A 469 -8.57 -26.55 -19.88
CA ARG A 469 -7.97 -25.95 -18.69
C ARG A 469 -8.86 -26.12 -17.47
N GLU A 470 -8.28 -25.94 -16.31
CA GLU A 470 -8.97 -26.01 -15.02
C GLU A 470 -9.84 -24.78 -14.79
N ILE A 471 -10.86 -24.91 -13.93
CA ILE A 471 -11.64 -23.76 -13.43
C ILE A 471 -10.75 -22.85 -12.58
N VAL A 472 -9.93 -23.44 -11.68
CA VAL A 472 -8.92 -22.73 -10.90
C VAL A 472 -7.66 -23.60 -10.87
N HIS A 473 -6.53 -23.04 -11.33
CA HIS A 473 -5.25 -23.73 -11.28
C HIS A 473 -4.70 -23.76 -9.84
N ARG A 474 -4.06 -24.86 -9.44
CA ARG A 474 -3.50 -25.02 -8.09
C ARG A 474 -2.48 -23.94 -7.70
N ASP A 475 -1.73 -23.39 -8.68
CA ASP A 475 -0.78 -22.29 -8.43
C ASP A 475 -1.48 -20.94 -8.27
N ASP A 476 -2.77 -20.88 -8.56
CA ASP A 476 -3.66 -19.74 -8.46
C ASP A 476 -4.72 -19.92 -7.37
N LEU A 477 -4.44 -20.81 -6.41
CA LEU A 477 -5.34 -21.21 -5.35
C LEU A 477 -4.62 -21.13 -3.99
N VAL A 478 -5.29 -20.60 -2.98
CA VAL A 478 -4.83 -20.56 -1.60
C VAL A 478 -5.89 -21.17 -0.69
N LEU A 479 -5.47 -22.00 0.25
CA LEU A 479 -6.36 -22.51 1.28
C LEU A 479 -6.58 -21.43 2.34
N LEU A 480 -7.77 -21.38 2.87
CA LEU A 480 -8.12 -20.58 4.03
C LEU A 480 -7.96 -21.43 5.29
N ASP A 481 -7.47 -20.83 6.37
CA ASP A 481 -7.45 -21.47 7.68
C ASP A 481 -8.90 -21.53 8.20
N VAL A 482 -9.48 -22.73 8.23
CA VAL A 482 -10.84 -23.01 8.72
C VAL A 482 -10.75 -23.62 10.11
#